data_29a9dc4367ec8a861a6af1ae20b47b37
#
_entry.id   29a9dc4367ec8a861a6af1ae20b47b37
#
_cell.length_a   1.000
_cell.length_b   1.000
_cell.length_c   1.000
_cell.angle_alpha   90.00
_cell.angle_beta   90.00
_cell.angle_gamma   90.00
#
_symmetry.space_group_name_H-M   'P 1'
#
loop_
_entity.id
_entity.type
_entity.pdbx_description
1 polymer ?
#
loop_
_entity_poly.entity_id
_entity_poly.type
_entity_poly.pdbx_seq_one_letter_code
_entity_poly.pdbx_strand_id
1 'polypeptide(L)'
;NKMLLMIIKNIKSVKTDLKQMEKINWMEEYLEEGLRLAAEEVHEPALKLLEKLLYEEPGYARLHHTLGIVYFCYADRLEIAEKHFRLAIQFDEKFAEPYWYLGKLLSDDERLDEAIDIYKNGMKAKRARKAELLNEAGRAYELKKKFKTAIRHYRKALRHSAELRSSQVIEQSIERCKRKQKK
;
A
#
# COMPACT_ATOMS: atom_id res chain seq x y z
N ASN A 1 -24.59 4.92 44.00
CA ASN A 1 -23.30 4.20 43.82
C ASN A 1 -23.09 3.65 42.40
N LYS A 2 -24.12 3.09 41.70
CA LYS A 2 -23.94 2.58 40.31
C LYS A 2 -23.60 3.67 39.30
N MET A 3 -24.24 4.85 39.43
CA MET A 3 -24.02 5.99 38.51
C MET A 3 -22.60 6.54 38.64
N LEU A 4 -22.07 6.66 39.87
CA LEU A 4 -20.69 7.10 40.11
C LEU A 4 -19.66 6.15 39.52
N LEU A 5 -19.87 4.85 39.64
CA LEU A 5 -19.02 3.81 39.02
C LEU A 5 -19.04 3.86 37.48
N MET A 6 -20.19 4.15 36.90
CA MET A 6 -20.35 4.32 35.45
C MET A 6 -19.61 5.55 34.92
N ILE A 7 -19.68 6.68 35.65
CA ILE A 7 -18.95 7.92 35.33
C ILE A 7 -17.44 7.67 35.41
N ILE A 8 -16.95 7.01 36.47
CA ILE A 8 -15.51 6.69 36.62
C ILE A 8 -15.00 5.79 35.50
N LYS A 9 -15.80 4.78 35.09
CA LYS A 9 -15.45 3.92 33.93
C LYS A 9 -15.36 4.74 32.63
N ASN A 10 -16.32 5.61 32.37
CA ASN A 10 -16.30 6.47 31.19
C ASN A 10 -15.09 7.42 31.17
N ILE A 11 -14.75 8.04 32.32
CA ILE A 11 -13.58 8.92 32.41
C ILE A 11 -12.29 8.15 32.16
N LYS A 12 -12.17 6.92 32.68
CA LYS A 12 -10.99 6.08 32.42
C LYS A 12 -10.89 5.68 30.94
N SER A 13 -12.02 5.31 30.31
CA SER A 13 -12.05 5.01 28.88
C SER A 13 -11.59 6.21 28.04
N VAL A 14 -12.18 7.41 28.28
CA VAL A 14 -11.82 8.64 27.55
C VAL A 14 -10.34 8.97 27.73
N LYS A 15 -9.77 8.84 28.93
CA LYS A 15 -8.32 9.08 29.16
C LYS A 15 -7.45 8.09 28.40
N THR A 16 -7.85 6.83 28.31
CA THR A 16 -7.14 5.80 27.55
C THR A 16 -7.19 6.12 26.07
N ASP A 17 -8.36 6.51 25.55
CA ASP A 17 -8.58 6.87 24.15
C ASP A 17 -7.75 8.10 23.75
N LEU A 18 -7.69 9.13 24.61
CA LEU A 18 -6.86 10.32 24.40
C LEU A 18 -5.37 9.96 24.33
N LYS A 19 -4.88 9.18 25.28
CA LYS A 19 -3.48 8.73 25.29
C LYS A 19 -3.12 7.92 24.05
N GLN A 20 -4.06 7.08 23.57
CA GLN A 20 -3.88 6.30 22.36
C GLN A 20 -3.86 7.20 21.12
N MET A 21 -4.71 8.24 21.07
CA MET A 21 -4.72 9.22 19.97
C MET A 21 -3.44 10.03 19.94
N GLU A 22 -2.94 10.51 21.08
CA GLU A 22 -1.66 11.21 21.19
C GLU A 22 -0.52 10.33 20.68
N LYS A 23 -0.51 9.05 21.09
CA LYS A 23 0.48 8.08 20.63
C LYS A 23 0.44 7.87 19.12
N ILE A 24 -0.74 7.78 18.52
CA ILE A 24 -0.89 7.65 17.07
C ILE A 24 -0.39 8.91 16.37
N ASN A 25 -0.71 10.10 16.87
CA ASN A 25 -0.33 11.35 16.23
C ASN A 25 1.20 11.53 16.15
N TRP A 26 1.92 11.32 17.25
CA TRP A 26 3.37 11.45 17.17
C TRP A 26 4.03 10.38 16.29
N MET A 27 3.48 9.15 16.26
CA MET A 27 3.97 8.12 15.36
C MET A 27 3.80 8.52 13.88
N GLU A 28 2.65 9.09 13.52
CA GLU A 28 2.42 9.58 12.14
C GLU A 28 3.41 10.69 11.76
N GLU A 29 3.69 11.64 12.67
CA GLU A 29 4.70 12.68 12.46
C GLU A 29 6.09 12.09 12.19
N TYR A 30 6.48 11.04 12.92
CA TYR A 30 7.74 10.33 12.68
C TYR A 30 7.76 9.56 11.35
N LEU A 31 6.64 8.98 10.94
CA LEU A 31 6.54 8.32 9.63
C LEU A 31 6.69 9.32 8.48
N GLU A 32 6.04 10.48 8.59
CA GLU A 32 6.16 11.56 7.59
C GLU A 32 7.59 12.10 7.53
N GLU A 33 8.23 12.33 8.68
CA GLU A 33 9.62 12.76 8.74
C GLU A 33 10.58 11.72 8.14
N GLY A 34 10.38 10.43 8.42
CA GLY A 34 11.15 9.35 7.83
C GLY A 34 11.04 9.32 6.30
N LEU A 35 9.84 9.50 5.75
CA LEU A 35 9.64 9.61 4.31
C LEU A 35 10.28 10.86 3.73
N ARG A 36 10.19 12.00 4.42
CA ARG A 36 10.80 13.26 3.99
C ARG A 36 12.33 13.12 3.90
N LEU A 37 12.96 12.60 4.94
CA LEU A 37 14.40 12.36 4.97
C LEU A 37 14.85 11.41 3.86
N ALA A 38 14.08 10.35 3.61
CA ALA A 38 14.37 9.41 2.53
C ALA A 38 14.29 10.08 1.15
N ALA A 39 13.31 10.95 0.94
CA ALA A 39 13.13 11.70 -0.32
C ALA A 39 14.22 12.76 -0.53
N GLU A 40 14.85 13.26 0.52
CA GLU A 40 16.00 14.15 0.49
C GLU A 40 17.36 13.40 0.34
N GLU A 41 17.30 12.11 -0.02
CA GLU A 41 18.47 11.23 -0.15
C GLU A 41 19.24 10.98 1.17
N VAL A 42 18.63 11.28 2.31
CA VAL A 42 19.21 11.09 3.64
C VAL A 42 18.73 9.75 4.23
N HIS A 43 19.08 8.66 3.59
CA HIS A 43 18.49 7.33 3.82
C HIS A 43 18.84 6.74 5.18
N GLU A 44 20.10 6.85 5.63
CA GLU A 44 20.53 6.29 6.92
C GLU A 44 19.81 6.93 8.13
N PRO A 45 19.69 8.25 8.24
CA PRO A 45 18.89 8.88 9.29
C PRO A 45 17.40 8.51 9.22
N ALA A 46 16.82 8.41 8.02
CA ALA A 46 15.44 7.97 7.82
C ALA A 46 15.22 6.57 8.40
N LEU A 47 16.09 5.62 8.02
CA LEU A 47 16.00 4.23 8.50
C LEU A 47 16.17 4.14 10.02
N LYS A 48 17.19 4.82 10.60
CA LYS A 48 17.40 4.85 12.06
C LYS A 48 16.19 5.39 12.81
N LEU A 49 15.53 6.41 12.26
CA LEU A 49 14.33 6.98 12.86
C LEU A 49 13.18 5.96 12.86
N LEU A 50 12.94 5.30 11.73
CA LEU A 50 11.86 4.32 11.57
C LEU A 50 12.14 3.02 12.33
N GLU A 51 13.39 2.57 12.39
CA GLU A 51 13.80 1.38 13.16
C GLU A 51 13.61 1.58 14.66
N LYS A 52 13.82 2.81 15.16
CA LYS A 52 13.52 3.14 16.56
C LYS A 52 12.03 2.96 16.86
N LEU A 53 11.15 3.41 15.95
CA LEU A 53 9.70 3.18 16.07
C LEU A 53 9.34 1.70 16.02
N LEU A 54 10.05 0.93 15.20
CA LEU A 54 9.84 -0.51 15.10
C LEU A 54 10.10 -1.26 16.41
N TYR A 55 11.07 -0.79 17.19
CA TYR A 55 11.33 -1.33 18.52
C TYR A 55 10.17 -1.05 19.50
N GLU A 56 9.55 0.12 19.40
CA GLU A 56 8.44 0.50 20.29
C GLU A 56 7.08 -0.10 19.85
N GLU A 57 6.82 -0.18 18.55
CA GLU A 57 5.54 -0.63 17.98
C GLU A 57 5.75 -1.61 16.80
N PRO A 58 6.23 -2.82 17.06
CA PRO A 58 6.57 -3.79 16.01
C PRO A 58 5.36 -4.31 15.21
N GLY A 59 4.14 -4.08 15.67
CA GLY A 59 2.91 -4.47 14.98
C GLY A 59 2.20 -3.35 14.24
N TYR A 60 2.82 -2.17 14.11
CA TYR A 60 2.17 -1.03 13.46
C TYR A 60 2.23 -1.12 11.93
N ALA A 61 1.13 -1.48 11.30
CA ALA A 61 1.05 -1.72 9.86
C ALA A 61 1.56 -0.57 9.00
N ARG A 62 1.27 0.69 9.39
CA ARG A 62 1.73 1.88 8.65
C ARG A 62 3.25 2.07 8.72
N LEU A 63 3.87 1.73 9.85
CA LEU A 63 5.33 1.76 9.99
C LEU A 63 5.98 0.75 9.02
N HIS A 64 5.48 -0.48 8.99
CA HIS A 64 5.96 -1.47 8.03
C HIS A 64 5.76 -1.02 6.58
N HIS A 65 4.62 -0.43 6.26
CA HIS A 65 4.40 0.15 4.93
C HIS A 65 5.43 1.24 4.60
N THR A 66 5.68 2.18 5.54
CA THR A 66 6.65 3.26 5.36
C THR A 66 8.07 2.73 5.18
N LEU A 67 8.50 1.76 6.01
CA LEU A 67 9.79 1.07 5.84
C LEU A 67 9.87 0.38 4.46
N GLY A 68 8.79 -0.29 4.05
CA GLY A 68 8.71 -0.88 2.73
C GLY A 68 8.94 0.13 1.60
N ILE A 69 8.33 1.33 1.69
CA ILE A 69 8.54 2.41 0.73
C ILE A 69 10.00 2.88 0.73
N VAL A 70 10.57 3.13 1.91
CA VAL A 70 11.96 3.62 2.02
C VAL A 70 12.93 2.60 1.40
N TYR A 71 12.78 1.32 1.69
CA TYR A 71 13.62 0.28 1.12
C TYR A 71 13.40 0.08 -0.38
N PHE A 72 12.16 0.22 -0.86
CA PHE A 72 11.81 0.03 -2.27
C PHE A 72 12.23 1.22 -3.14
N CYS A 73 11.92 2.44 -2.71
CA CYS A 73 12.07 3.63 -3.55
C CYS A 73 13.44 4.31 -3.43
N TYR A 74 14.08 4.17 -2.27
CA TYR A 74 15.24 5.01 -1.93
C TYR A 74 16.50 4.22 -1.57
N ALA A 75 16.37 3.04 -1.00
CA ALA A 75 17.52 2.25 -0.57
C ALA A 75 17.85 1.06 -1.50
N ASP A 76 17.03 0.82 -2.53
CA ASP A 76 17.18 -0.28 -3.50
C ASP A 76 17.39 -1.66 -2.84
N ARG A 77 16.66 -1.92 -1.74
CA ARG A 77 16.69 -3.18 -0.99
C ARG A 77 15.37 -3.92 -1.11
N LEU A 78 15.13 -4.49 -2.29
CA LEU A 78 13.82 -5.03 -2.68
C LEU A 78 13.34 -6.19 -1.80
N GLU A 79 14.24 -7.06 -1.36
CA GLU A 79 13.88 -8.19 -0.48
C GLU A 79 13.41 -7.73 0.90
N ILE A 80 14.02 -6.66 1.44
CA ILE A 80 13.62 -6.09 2.72
C ILE A 80 12.29 -5.36 2.56
N ALA A 81 12.12 -4.61 1.47
CA ALA A 81 10.87 -3.94 1.13
C ALA A 81 9.70 -4.94 1.04
N GLU A 82 9.90 -6.07 0.36
CA GLU A 82 8.89 -7.14 0.25
C GLU A 82 8.46 -7.64 1.63
N LYS A 83 9.43 -7.95 2.51
CA LYS A 83 9.13 -8.39 3.89
C LYS A 83 8.27 -7.38 4.63
N HIS A 84 8.62 -6.11 4.55
CA HIS A 84 7.87 -5.05 5.23
C HIS A 84 6.47 -4.85 4.64
N PHE A 85 6.29 -4.88 3.33
CA PHE A 85 4.94 -4.80 2.74
C PHE A 85 4.07 -6.00 3.14
N ARG A 86 4.63 -7.21 3.21
CA ARG A 86 3.92 -8.41 3.68
C ARG A 86 3.52 -8.28 5.15
N LEU A 87 4.39 -7.77 6.02
CA LEU A 87 4.08 -7.51 7.42
C LEU A 87 2.99 -6.44 7.56
N ALA A 88 3.04 -5.36 6.77
CA ALA A 88 1.98 -4.35 6.78
C ALA A 88 0.60 -4.96 6.47
N ILE A 89 0.52 -5.84 5.48
CA ILE A 89 -0.71 -6.57 5.13
C ILE A 89 -1.13 -7.53 6.25
N GLN A 90 -0.18 -8.23 6.85
CA GLN A 90 -0.45 -9.17 7.94
C GLN A 90 -1.02 -8.47 9.18
N PHE A 91 -0.50 -7.30 9.53
CA PHE A 91 -0.97 -6.53 10.69
C PHE A 91 -2.29 -5.79 10.44
N ASP A 92 -2.54 -5.37 9.18
CA ASP A 92 -3.84 -4.78 8.80
C ASP A 92 -4.20 -5.15 7.35
N GLU A 93 -4.98 -6.21 7.19
CA GLU A 93 -5.49 -6.65 5.88
C GLU A 93 -6.42 -5.62 5.19
N LYS A 94 -6.95 -4.65 5.94
CA LYS A 94 -7.82 -3.59 5.41
C LYS A 94 -7.04 -2.38 4.90
N PHE A 95 -5.75 -2.32 5.20
CA PHE A 95 -4.85 -1.28 4.72
C PHE A 95 -4.51 -1.53 3.24
N ALA A 96 -5.00 -0.68 2.36
CA ALA A 96 -4.99 -0.94 0.91
C ALA A 96 -3.64 -0.69 0.22
N GLU A 97 -2.90 0.29 0.71
CA GLU A 97 -1.69 0.79 0.06
C GLU A 97 -0.57 -0.25 -0.09
N PRO A 98 -0.26 -1.08 0.93
CA PRO A 98 0.81 -2.08 0.82
C PRO A 98 0.58 -3.09 -0.32
N TYR A 99 -0.68 -3.40 -0.65
CA TYR A 99 -0.97 -4.31 -1.76
C TYR A 99 -0.53 -3.75 -3.12
N TRP A 100 -0.66 -2.44 -3.31
CA TRP A 100 -0.21 -1.82 -4.55
C TRP A 100 1.32 -1.88 -4.68
N TYR A 101 2.05 -1.49 -3.63
CA TYR A 101 3.50 -1.51 -3.61
C TYR A 101 4.08 -2.92 -3.73
N LEU A 102 3.54 -3.88 -2.97
CA LEU A 102 3.96 -5.28 -3.04
C LEU A 102 3.71 -5.86 -4.44
N GLY A 103 2.52 -5.64 -4.99
CA GLY A 103 2.20 -6.11 -6.33
C GLY A 103 3.10 -5.47 -7.40
N LYS A 104 3.45 -4.19 -7.25
CA LYS A 104 4.39 -3.49 -8.14
C LYS A 104 5.78 -4.12 -8.07
N LEU A 105 6.32 -4.30 -6.85
CA LEU A 105 7.62 -4.94 -6.61
C LEU A 105 7.66 -6.35 -7.24
N LEU A 106 6.66 -7.17 -6.98
CA LEU A 106 6.55 -8.52 -7.55
C LEU A 106 6.44 -8.52 -9.08
N SER A 107 5.76 -7.51 -9.65
CA SER A 107 5.64 -7.36 -11.11
C SER A 107 6.98 -6.97 -11.74
N ASP A 108 7.76 -6.13 -11.08
CA ASP A 108 9.08 -5.71 -11.55
C ASP A 108 10.12 -6.84 -11.41
N ASP A 109 9.93 -7.75 -10.42
CA ASP A 109 10.69 -9.01 -10.23
C ASP A 109 10.16 -10.17 -11.10
N GLU A 110 9.32 -9.91 -12.10
CA GLU A 110 8.71 -10.89 -13.00
C GLU A 110 7.83 -11.98 -12.32
N ARG A 111 7.57 -11.89 -11.03
CA ARG A 111 6.68 -12.77 -10.26
C ARG A 111 5.21 -12.41 -10.51
N LEU A 112 4.81 -12.44 -11.77
CA LEU A 112 3.55 -11.89 -12.26
C LEU A 112 2.30 -12.57 -11.70
N ASP A 113 2.34 -13.87 -11.42
CA ASP A 113 1.19 -14.58 -10.84
C ASP A 113 0.95 -14.15 -9.40
N GLU A 114 2.00 -14.04 -8.60
CA GLU A 114 1.91 -13.53 -7.23
C GLU A 114 1.43 -12.08 -7.22
N ALA A 115 1.97 -11.22 -8.09
CA ALA A 115 1.53 -9.83 -8.22
C ALA A 115 0.02 -9.73 -8.49
N ILE A 116 -0.49 -10.54 -9.43
CA ILE A 116 -1.92 -10.59 -9.76
C ILE A 116 -2.77 -10.98 -8.55
N ASP A 117 -2.33 -11.94 -7.74
CA ASP A 117 -3.06 -12.38 -6.57
C ASP A 117 -3.01 -11.32 -5.44
N ILE A 118 -1.88 -10.64 -5.26
CA ILE A 118 -1.77 -9.48 -4.37
C ILE A 118 -2.73 -8.37 -4.79
N TYR A 119 -2.77 -7.98 -6.05
CA TYR A 119 -3.73 -6.97 -6.54
C TYR A 119 -5.19 -7.38 -6.32
N LYS A 120 -5.54 -8.65 -6.57
CA LYS A 120 -6.89 -9.17 -6.29
C LYS A 120 -7.27 -9.08 -4.81
N ASN A 121 -6.34 -9.41 -3.91
CA ASN A 121 -6.56 -9.30 -2.48
C ASN A 121 -6.69 -7.84 -2.05
N GLY A 122 -5.84 -6.96 -2.53
CA GLY A 122 -5.90 -5.53 -2.27
C GLY A 122 -7.24 -4.88 -2.67
N MET A 123 -7.90 -5.39 -3.71
CA MET A 123 -9.24 -4.91 -4.09
C MET A 123 -10.33 -5.18 -3.05
N LYS A 124 -10.10 -6.07 -2.10
CA LYS A 124 -11.01 -6.37 -0.97
C LYS A 124 -10.78 -5.45 0.22
N ALA A 125 -9.63 -4.78 0.28
CA ALA A 125 -9.28 -3.90 1.38
C ALA A 125 -10.20 -2.67 1.43
N LYS A 126 -10.32 -2.09 2.63
CA LYS A 126 -11.13 -0.89 2.85
C LYS A 126 -10.50 0.29 2.11
N ARG A 127 -11.32 1.08 1.43
CA ARG A 127 -10.87 2.24 0.64
C ARG A 127 -9.86 1.91 -0.48
N ALA A 128 -9.86 0.65 -0.96
CA ALA A 128 -8.98 0.26 -2.06
C ALA A 128 -9.16 1.13 -3.30
N ARG A 129 -8.05 1.60 -3.85
CA ARG A 129 -8.02 2.32 -5.14
C ARG A 129 -8.17 1.33 -6.29
N LYS A 130 -9.42 0.85 -6.48
CA LYS A 130 -9.73 -0.27 -7.38
C LYS A 130 -9.30 -0.01 -8.82
N ALA A 131 -9.39 1.23 -9.30
CA ALA A 131 -8.94 1.59 -10.64
C ALA A 131 -7.45 1.30 -10.84
N GLU A 132 -6.63 1.69 -9.88
CA GLU A 132 -5.19 1.50 -9.92
C GLU A 132 -4.81 0.02 -9.84
N LEU A 133 -5.36 -0.71 -8.86
CA LEU A 133 -5.11 -2.16 -8.71
C LEU A 133 -5.54 -2.96 -9.94
N LEU A 134 -6.66 -2.60 -10.56
CA LEU A 134 -7.13 -3.22 -11.80
C LEU A 134 -6.23 -2.87 -12.99
N ASN A 135 -5.71 -1.65 -13.04
CA ASN A 135 -4.76 -1.23 -14.07
C ASN A 135 -3.44 -2.02 -13.97
N GLU A 136 -2.87 -2.13 -12.76
CA GLU A 136 -1.65 -2.89 -12.54
C GLU A 136 -1.86 -4.40 -12.79
N ALA A 137 -2.98 -4.99 -12.37
CA ALA A 137 -3.32 -6.35 -12.73
C ALA A 137 -3.44 -6.53 -14.26
N GLY A 138 -4.00 -5.54 -14.95
CA GLY A 138 -4.04 -5.50 -16.42
C GLY A 138 -2.65 -5.51 -17.03
N ARG A 139 -1.72 -4.70 -16.48
CA ARG A 139 -0.31 -4.64 -16.88
C ARG A 139 0.40 -5.99 -16.68
N ALA A 140 0.21 -6.63 -15.52
CA ALA A 140 0.77 -7.95 -15.25
C ALA A 140 0.26 -9.01 -16.26
N TYR A 141 -1.03 -8.99 -16.60
CA TYR A 141 -1.56 -9.86 -17.67
C TYR A 141 -1.02 -9.51 -19.06
N GLU A 142 -0.75 -8.24 -19.36
CA GLU A 142 -0.11 -7.84 -20.62
C GLU A 142 1.32 -8.37 -20.72
N LEU A 143 2.12 -8.27 -19.63
CA LEU A 143 3.46 -8.85 -19.55
C LEU A 143 3.44 -10.37 -19.77
N LYS A 144 2.43 -11.06 -19.23
CA LYS A 144 2.17 -12.50 -19.50
C LYS A 144 1.65 -12.77 -20.90
N LYS A 145 1.58 -11.80 -21.80
CA LYS A 145 1.01 -11.90 -23.15
C LYS A 145 -0.44 -12.37 -23.17
N LYS A 146 -1.16 -12.30 -22.05
CA LYS A 146 -2.59 -12.63 -21.94
C LYS A 146 -3.44 -11.41 -22.30
N PHE A 147 -3.32 -10.92 -23.53
CA PHE A 147 -3.89 -9.63 -23.98
C PHE A 147 -5.39 -9.52 -23.80
N LYS A 148 -6.18 -10.58 -24.07
CA LYS A 148 -7.64 -10.58 -23.85
C LYS A 148 -7.98 -10.31 -22.39
N THR A 149 -7.24 -10.93 -21.46
CA THR A 149 -7.45 -10.77 -20.03
C THR A 149 -7.00 -9.39 -19.57
N ALA A 150 -5.86 -8.89 -20.07
CA ALA A 150 -5.38 -7.54 -19.82
C ALA A 150 -6.43 -6.48 -20.20
N ILE A 151 -6.96 -6.54 -21.43
CA ILE A 151 -8.01 -5.63 -21.90
C ILE A 151 -9.23 -5.65 -20.98
N ARG A 152 -9.66 -6.83 -20.51
CA ARG A 152 -10.78 -6.95 -19.58
C ARG A 152 -10.50 -6.23 -18.25
N HIS A 153 -9.28 -6.30 -17.71
CA HIS A 153 -8.89 -5.62 -16.48
C HIS A 153 -8.80 -4.11 -16.70
N TYR A 154 -8.18 -3.65 -17.77
CA TYR A 154 -8.13 -2.24 -18.14
C TYR A 154 -9.52 -1.62 -18.30
N ARG A 155 -10.45 -2.32 -18.97
CA ARG A 155 -11.85 -1.85 -19.08
C ARG A 155 -12.57 -1.79 -17.73
N LYS A 156 -12.25 -2.69 -16.81
CA LYS A 156 -12.77 -2.60 -15.43
C LYS A 156 -12.15 -1.40 -14.70
N ALA A 157 -10.84 -1.15 -14.86
CA ALA A 157 -10.16 0.01 -14.29
C ALA A 157 -10.81 1.32 -14.75
N LEU A 158 -11.09 1.48 -16.05
CA LEU A 158 -11.79 2.66 -16.58
C LEU A 158 -13.13 2.93 -15.90
N ARG A 159 -13.90 1.90 -15.58
CA ARG A 159 -15.19 2.08 -14.87
C ARG A 159 -15.05 2.57 -13.44
N HIS A 160 -13.89 2.42 -12.84
CA HIS A 160 -13.58 2.91 -11.49
C HIS A 160 -12.70 4.15 -11.48
N SER A 161 -12.23 4.61 -12.67
CA SER A 161 -11.40 5.81 -12.79
C SER A 161 -12.30 7.05 -12.77
N ALA A 162 -12.00 7.99 -11.86
CA ALA A 162 -12.67 9.28 -11.79
C ALA A 162 -11.88 10.39 -12.50
N GLU A 163 -10.61 10.15 -12.84
CA GLU A 163 -9.72 11.14 -13.41
C GLU A 163 -9.53 10.95 -14.92
N LEU A 164 -9.67 12.02 -15.67
CA LEU A 164 -9.51 12.03 -17.14
C LEU A 164 -8.11 11.56 -17.57
N ARG A 165 -7.06 12.03 -16.90
CA ARG A 165 -5.66 11.68 -17.22
C ARG A 165 -5.39 10.18 -17.04
N SER A 166 -5.83 9.61 -15.94
CA SER A 166 -5.72 8.17 -15.66
C SER A 166 -6.49 7.34 -16.69
N SER A 167 -7.67 7.80 -17.12
CA SER A 167 -8.48 7.15 -18.14
C SER A 167 -7.77 7.10 -19.49
N GLN A 168 -7.13 8.18 -19.92
CA GLN A 168 -6.37 8.23 -21.19
C GLN A 168 -5.23 7.22 -21.23
N VAL A 169 -4.46 7.09 -20.14
CA VAL A 169 -3.37 6.11 -20.04
C VAL A 169 -3.89 4.67 -20.14
N ILE A 170 -5.02 4.38 -19.48
CA ILE A 170 -5.65 3.06 -19.53
C ILE A 170 -6.17 2.76 -20.95
N GLU A 171 -6.77 3.73 -21.64
CA GLU A 171 -7.23 3.58 -23.03
C GLU A 171 -6.08 3.28 -23.99
N GLN A 172 -4.96 3.98 -23.85
CA GLN A 172 -3.73 3.69 -24.62
C GLN A 172 -3.24 2.27 -24.39
N SER A 173 -3.32 1.76 -23.15
CA SER A 173 -2.95 0.38 -22.80
C SER A 173 -3.88 -0.64 -23.47
N ILE A 174 -5.18 -0.35 -23.53
CA ILE A 174 -6.14 -1.19 -24.27
C ILE A 174 -5.80 -1.26 -25.76
N GLU A 175 -5.56 -0.12 -26.39
CA GLU A 175 -5.23 -0.07 -27.83
C GLU A 175 -3.89 -0.76 -28.12
N ARG A 176 -2.90 -0.61 -27.24
CA ARG A 176 -1.63 -1.34 -27.32
C ARG A 176 -1.86 -2.85 -27.27
N CYS A 177 -2.66 -3.34 -26.34
CA CYS A 177 -3.00 -4.75 -26.24
C CYS A 177 -3.77 -5.28 -27.46
N LYS A 178 -4.73 -4.52 -28.00
CA LYS A 178 -5.45 -4.89 -29.23
C LYS A 178 -4.51 -5.04 -30.42
N ARG A 179 -3.53 -4.15 -30.59
CA ARG A 179 -2.53 -4.23 -31.67
C ARG A 179 -1.64 -5.47 -31.52
N LYS A 180 -1.19 -5.78 -30.28
CA LYS A 180 -0.36 -6.98 -30.00
C LYS A 180 -1.13 -8.30 -30.21
N GLN A 181 -2.46 -8.27 -30.12
CA GLN A 181 -3.31 -9.45 -30.28
C GLN A 181 -3.51 -9.84 -31.75
N LYS A 182 -3.30 -8.90 -32.68
CA LYS A 182 -3.48 -9.12 -34.14
C LYS A 182 -2.20 -9.65 -34.82
N LYS A 183 -1.08 -9.64 -34.09
CA LYS A 183 0.20 -10.23 -34.53
C LYS A 183 0.33 -11.68 -34.04
#